data_9214e826fc626b4d26c99056c42565b8
#
_entry.id   9214e826fc626b4d26c99056c42565b8
#
_cell.length_a   1.000
_cell.length_b   1.000
_cell.length_c   1.000
_cell.angle_alpha   90.00
_cell.angle_beta   90.00
_cell.angle_gamma   90.00
#
_symmetry.space_group_name_H-M   'P 1'
#
loop_
_entity.id
_entity.type
_entity.pdbx_description
1 polymer ?
#
loop_
_entity_poly.entity_id
_entity_poly.type
_entity_poly.pdbx_seq_one_letter_code
_entity_poly.pdbx_strand_id
1 'polypeptide(L)'
;VLYHLEHMLFLGTEKFPDVDEYSSYLKNNGGFSNAYTTTDHTNYQFQVLPDALEGAIDRFAQFFIGPLFTEEYTAREVNAVNSEHQKNIMNDGRRSYRFSQLFAKEGHPEQKFSTGDIETLGDIDRTELLDFYDKHYSSNKMGLAILSTHSLDQLELWAR
;
A
#
# COMPACT_ATOMS: atom_id res chain seq x y z
N VAL A 1 -7.86 -1.34 -8.87
CA VAL A 1 -8.26 -1.49 -7.45
C VAL A 1 -7.05 -1.76 -6.58
N LEU A 2 -6.33 -2.89 -6.73
CA LEU A 2 -5.27 -3.32 -5.81
C LEU A 2 -4.17 -2.26 -5.60
N TYR A 3 -3.64 -1.69 -6.68
CA TYR A 3 -2.61 -0.65 -6.61
C TYR A 3 -3.14 0.65 -5.99
N HIS A 4 -4.36 1.04 -6.32
CA HIS A 4 -5.00 2.22 -5.70
C HIS A 4 -5.25 2.00 -4.20
N LEU A 5 -5.68 0.80 -3.80
CA LEU A 5 -5.87 0.45 -2.39
C LEU A 5 -4.54 0.51 -1.62
N GLU A 6 -3.42 0.08 -2.24
CA GLU A 6 -2.08 0.22 -1.64
C GLU A 6 -1.80 1.66 -1.20
N HIS A 7 -2.07 2.62 -2.08
CA HIS A 7 -1.90 4.05 -1.80
C HIS A 7 -2.83 4.52 -0.68
N MET A 8 -4.09 4.10 -0.72
CA MET A 8 -5.12 4.54 0.22
C MET A 8 -4.85 4.14 1.67
N LEU A 9 -4.13 3.04 1.92
CA LEU A 9 -3.80 2.59 3.28
C LEU A 9 -2.88 3.55 4.04
N PHE A 10 -2.14 4.41 3.32
CA PHE A 10 -1.30 5.43 3.94
C PHE A 10 -2.06 6.69 4.38
N LEU A 11 -3.33 6.83 4.02
CA LEU A 11 -4.10 8.08 4.12
C LEU A 11 -5.05 8.12 5.32
N GLY A 12 -4.53 7.78 6.50
CA GLY A 12 -5.25 7.87 7.75
C GLY A 12 -5.99 6.59 8.14
N THR A 13 -6.11 6.41 9.43
CA THR A 13 -6.76 5.26 10.07
C THR A 13 -7.68 5.74 11.19
N GLU A 14 -8.55 4.89 11.69
CA GLU A 14 -9.45 5.26 12.79
C GLU A 14 -8.70 5.75 14.03
N LYS A 15 -7.59 5.11 14.37
CA LYS A 15 -6.76 5.48 15.52
C LYS A 15 -5.89 6.71 15.26
N PHE A 16 -5.43 6.89 14.02
CA PHE A 16 -4.57 7.98 13.58
C PHE A 16 -5.16 8.62 12.32
N PRO A 17 -6.18 9.50 12.47
CA PRO A 17 -6.96 10.00 11.35
C PRO A 17 -6.25 11.03 10.47
N ASP A 18 -5.18 11.66 10.97
CA ASP A 18 -4.39 12.60 10.18
C ASP A 18 -3.62 11.84 9.09
N VAL A 19 -3.81 12.26 7.85
CA VAL A 19 -3.20 11.61 6.67
C VAL A 19 -1.68 11.64 6.66
N ASP A 20 -1.09 12.63 7.31
CA ASP A 20 0.37 12.79 7.40
C ASP A 20 0.96 12.14 8.67
N GLU A 21 0.16 11.67 9.60
CA GLU A 21 0.59 11.18 10.91
C GLU A 21 1.66 10.09 10.79
N TYR A 22 1.38 9.04 10.02
CA TYR A 22 2.32 7.94 9.85
C TYR A 22 3.63 8.38 9.20
N SER A 23 3.55 9.10 8.10
CA SER A 23 4.73 9.56 7.37
C SER A 23 5.57 10.54 8.21
N SER A 24 4.91 11.43 8.94
CA SER A 24 5.55 12.39 9.84
C SER A 24 6.21 11.70 11.01
N TYR A 25 5.54 10.72 11.62
CA TYR A 25 6.12 9.92 12.70
C TYR A 25 7.43 9.25 12.26
N LEU A 26 7.41 8.56 11.11
CA LEU A 26 8.61 7.89 10.59
C LEU A 26 9.72 8.90 10.30
N LYS A 27 9.44 9.98 9.58
CA LYS A 27 10.43 11.00 9.23
C LYS A 27 11.07 11.64 10.47
N ASN A 28 10.28 11.97 11.48
CA ASN A 28 10.75 12.55 12.73
C ASN A 28 11.64 11.60 13.54
N ASN A 29 11.53 10.30 13.27
CA ASN A 29 12.31 9.25 13.93
C ASN A 29 13.32 8.57 12.97
N GLY A 30 13.81 9.31 11.96
CA GLY A 30 14.87 8.87 11.05
C GLY A 30 14.47 7.73 10.12
N GLY A 31 13.18 7.58 9.86
CA GLY A 31 12.62 6.49 9.07
C GLY A 31 11.96 6.93 7.78
N PHE A 32 11.51 5.94 7.05
CA PHE A 32 10.70 6.08 5.84
C PHE A 32 9.83 4.83 5.65
N SER A 33 8.86 4.93 4.78
CA SER A 33 8.03 3.81 4.34
C SER A 33 7.95 3.72 2.82
N ASN A 34 7.61 2.55 2.33
CA ASN A 34 7.28 2.31 0.94
C ASN A 34 6.34 1.11 0.84
N ALA A 35 5.72 0.96 -0.33
CA ALA A 35 4.98 -0.24 -0.69
C ALA A 35 5.20 -0.58 -2.17
N TYR A 36 4.81 -1.77 -2.56
CA TYR A 36 4.71 -2.16 -3.97
C TYR A 36 3.67 -3.25 -4.14
N THR A 37 3.01 -3.24 -5.28
CA THR A 37 2.04 -4.25 -5.71
C THR A 37 2.56 -5.01 -6.91
N THR A 38 2.46 -6.33 -6.84
CA THR A 38 2.72 -7.26 -7.95
C THR A 38 1.41 -7.90 -8.44
N THR A 39 1.50 -8.93 -9.29
CA THR A 39 0.34 -9.63 -9.82
C THR A 39 -0.39 -10.49 -8.79
N ASP A 40 0.25 -10.85 -7.68
CA ASP A 40 -0.24 -11.81 -6.69
C ASP A 40 -0.09 -11.36 -5.23
N HIS A 41 0.66 -10.30 -4.95
CA HIS A 41 0.82 -9.79 -3.59
C HIS A 41 1.07 -8.28 -3.55
N THR A 42 0.81 -7.68 -2.39
CA THR A 42 1.23 -6.33 -2.03
C THR A 42 2.14 -6.39 -0.82
N ASN A 43 3.25 -5.69 -0.87
CA ASN A 43 4.19 -5.53 0.24
C ASN A 43 4.12 -4.12 0.78
N TYR A 44 4.04 -3.98 2.10
CA TYR A 44 4.17 -2.73 2.83
C TYR A 44 5.39 -2.83 3.72
N GLN A 45 6.23 -1.81 3.74
CA GLN A 45 7.46 -1.83 4.52
C GLN A 45 7.78 -0.45 5.08
N PHE A 46 8.42 -0.43 6.22
CA PHE A 46 8.97 0.78 6.81
C PHE A 46 10.31 0.51 7.49
N GLN A 47 11.03 1.57 7.72
CA GLN A 47 12.22 1.61 8.54
C GLN A 47 12.11 2.77 9.51
N VAL A 48 12.61 2.59 10.72
CA VAL A 48 12.63 3.60 11.78
C VAL A 48 13.76 3.29 12.76
N LEU A 49 14.20 4.27 13.53
CA LEU A 49 15.14 4.02 14.62
C LEU A 49 14.53 3.09 15.68
N PRO A 50 15.34 2.21 16.33
CA PRO A 50 14.85 1.20 17.26
C PRO A 50 13.96 1.76 18.37
N ASP A 51 14.31 2.91 18.95
CA ASP A 51 13.57 3.52 20.05
C ASP A 51 12.16 4.00 19.67
N ALA A 52 11.87 4.13 18.37
CA ALA A 52 10.57 4.53 17.85
C ALA A 52 9.80 3.36 17.24
N LEU A 53 10.33 2.13 17.29
CA LEU A 53 9.76 0.98 16.59
C LEU A 53 8.36 0.62 17.09
N GLU A 54 8.10 0.62 18.39
CA GLU A 54 6.80 0.30 18.97
C GLU A 54 5.71 1.23 18.43
N GLY A 55 5.94 2.54 18.48
CA GLY A 55 4.98 3.52 17.94
C GLY A 55 4.80 3.45 16.42
N ALA A 56 5.83 3.00 15.69
CA ALA A 56 5.74 2.77 14.25
C ALA A 56 4.92 1.51 13.93
N ILE A 57 5.12 0.41 14.67
CA ILE A 57 4.34 -0.83 14.54
C ILE A 57 2.86 -0.55 14.82
N ASP A 58 2.55 0.18 15.88
CA ASP A 58 1.16 0.52 16.23
C ASP A 58 0.47 1.28 15.10
N ARG A 59 1.12 2.30 14.50
CA ARG A 59 0.58 3.04 13.37
C ARG A 59 0.43 2.17 12.12
N PHE A 60 1.44 1.39 11.84
CA PHE A 60 1.45 0.50 10.68
C PHE A 60 0.37 -0.59 10.77
N ALA A 61 0.17 -1.17 11.94
CA ALA A 61 -0.87 -2.18 12.18
C ALA A 61 -2.27 -1.64 11.86
N GLN A 62 -2.51 -0.33 12.09
CA GLN A 62 -3.81 0.26 11.82
C GLN A 62 -4.20 0.26 10.33
N PHE A 63 -3.26 0.14 9.42
CA PHE A 63 -3.54 -0.08 7.98
C PHE A 63 -4.39 -1.33 7.75
N PHE A 64 -4.23 -2.33 8.62
CA PHE A 64 -4.87 -3.65 8.52
C PHE A 64 -5.99 -3.85 9.54
N ILE A 65 -6.28 -2.84 10.37
CA ILE A 65 -7.32 -2.89 11.40
C ILE A 65 -8.47 -1.94 11.08
N GLY A 66 -8.18 -0.69 10.77
CA GLY A 66 -9.20 0.34 10.58
C GLY A 66 -8.75 1.47 9.64
N PRO A 67 -8.47 1.20 8.36
CA PRO A 67 -8.21 2.26 7.39
C PRO A 67 -9.49 3.06 7.12
N LEU A 68 -9.37 4.38 6.94
CA LEU A 68 -10.54 5.26 6.78
C LEU A 68 -11.15 5.23 5.39
N PHE A 69 -10.34 5.12 4.32
CA PHE A 69 -10.79 5.21 2.93
C PHE A 69 -11.79 6.35 2.70
N THR A 70 -11.43 7.58 3.08
CA THR A 70 -12.33 8.72 2.90
C THR A 70 -12.58 9.00 1.42
N GLU A 71 -13.81 9.38 1.06
CA GLU A 71 -14.19 9.63 -0.33
C GLU A 71 -13.33 10.73 -0.98
N GLU A 72 -13.03 11.79 -0.23
CA GLU A 72 -12.20 12.89 -0.72
C GLU A 72 -10.81 12.39 -1.15
N TYR A 73 -10.15 11.56 -0.32
CA TYR A 73 -8.84 11.03 -0.64
C TYR A 73 -8.89 9.94 -1.71
N THR A 74 -9.96 9.15 -1.77
CA THR A 74 -10.16 8.18 -2.85
C THR A 74 -10.11 8.86 -4.22
N ALA A 75 -10.85 9.95 -4.38
CA ALA A 75 -10.86 10.71 -5.64
C ALA A 75 -9.52 11.42 -5.94
N ARG A 76 -8.85 11.95 -4.90
CA ARG A 76 -7.53 12.59 -5.07
C ARG A 76 -6.45 11.60 -5.47
N GLU A 77 -6.48 10.40 -4.89
CA GLU A 77 -5.46 9.39 -5.12
C GLU A 77 -5.53 8.79 -6.53
N VAL A 78 -6.69 8.77 -7.18
CA VAL A 78 -6.81 8.45 -8.61
C VAL A 78 -5.91 9.37 -9.45
N ASN A 79 -5.87 10.67 -9.12
CA ASN A 79 -5.00 11.62 -9.83
C ASN A 79 -3.51 11.38 -9.53
N ALA A 80 -3.16 10.96 -8.31
CA ALA A 80 -1.78 10.63 -7.95
C ALA A 80 -1.30 9.38 -8.72
N VAL A 81 -2.10 8.32 -8.75
CA VAL A 81 -1.84 7.10 -9.54
C VAL A 81 -1.71 7.42 -11.03
N ASN A 82 -2.63 8.24 -11.58
CA ASN A 82 -2.56 8.67 -12.98
C ASN A 82 -1.28 9.47 -13.27
N SER A 83 -0.89 10.37 -12.37
CA SER A 83 0.35 11.15 -12.51
C SER A 83 1.59 10.27 -12.50
N GLU A 84 1.61 9.25 -11.67
CA GLU A 84 2.67 8.25 -11.66
C GLU A 84 2.70 7.44 -12.97
N HIS A 85 1.55 7.01 -13.47
CA HIS A 85 1.45 6.37 -14.77
C HIS A 85 2.00 7.26 -15.88
N GLN A 86 1.60 8.52 -15.96
CA GLN A 86 2.08 9.48 -16.96
C GLN A 86 3.61 9.66 -16.88
N LYS A 87 4.18 9.75 -15.68
CA LYS A 87 5.64 9.79 -15.49
C LYS A 87 6.33 8.51 -16.03
N ASN A 88 5.69 7.37 -15.88
CA ASN A 88 6.25 6.07 -16.25
C ASN A 88 6.10 5.73 -17.75
N ILE A 89 5.20 6.39 -18.50
CA ILE A 89 4.99 6.16 -19.94
C ILE A 89 6.28 6.32 -20.76
N MET A 90 7.14 7.27 -20.38
CA MET A 90 8.40 7.53 -21.07
C MET A 90 9.57 6.68 -20.57
N ASN A 91 9.35 5.83 -19.58
CA ASN A 91 10.39 4.94 -19.05
C ASN A 91 10.46 3.65 -19.87
N ASP A 92 11.58 3.40 -20.53
CA ASP A 92 11.75 2.25 -21.44
C ASP A 92 11.63 0.91 -20.71
N GLY A 93 12.08 0.80 -19.46
CA GLY A 93 11.91 -0.41 -18.65
C GLY A 93 10.44 -0.73 -18.39
N ARG A 94 9.64 0.29 -18.03
CA ARG A 94 8.19 0.15 -17.85
C ARG A 94 7.47 -0.18 -19.16
N ARG A 95 7.88 0.43 -20.27
CA ARG A 95 7.36 0.14 -21.61
C ARG A 95 7.65 -1.29 -22.02
N SER A 96 8.90 -1.74 -21.86
CA SER A 96 9.30 -3.11 -22.17
C SER A 96 8.55 -4.14 -21.32
N TYR A 97 8.37 -3.87 -20.02
CA TYR A 97 7.57 -4.71 -19.13
C TYR A 97 6.11 -4.77 -19.60
N ARG A 98 5.49 -3.63 -19.90
CA ARG A 98 4.10 -3.59 -20.41
C ARG A 98 3.99 -4.34 -21.75
N PHE A 99 4.96 -4.19 -22.62
CA PHE A 99 5.00 -4.92 -23.88
C PHE A 99 5.08 -6.43 -23.66
N SER A 100 5.93 -6.91 -22.73
CA SER A 100 6.02 -8.34 -22.42
C SER A 100 4.72 -8.93 -21.87
N GLN A 101 3.96 -8.17 -21.09
CA GLN A 101 2.65 -8.60 -20.58
C GLN A 101 1.64 -8.93 -21.70
N LEU A 102 1.72 -8.27 -22.85
CA LEU A 102 0.83 -8.53 -24.00
C LEU A 102 1.03 -9.92 -24.61
N PHE A 103 2.17 -10.56 -24.36
CA PHE A 103 2.47 -11.91 -24.83
C PHE A 103 2.13 -13.01 -23.82
N ALA A 104 1.67 -12.64 -22.63
CA ALA A 104 1.19 -13.62 -21.68
C ALA A 104 -0.05 -14.34 -22.24
N LYS A 105 -0.26 -15.59 -21.79
CA LYS A 105 -1.41 -16.41 -22.23
C LYS A 105 -2.72 -15.65 -21.96
N GLU A 106 -3.64 -15.70 -22.90
CA GLU A 106 -4.96 -15.09 -22.78
C GLU A 106 -5.66 -15.50 -21.48
N GLY A 107 -6.20 -14.50 -20.78
CA GLY A 107 -6.83 -14.68 -19.46
C GLY A 107 -5.85 -14.84 -18.28
N HIS A 108 -4.55 -14.88 -18.53
CA HIS A 108 -3.55 -14.94 -17.46
C HIS A 108 -3.49 -13.61 -16.70
N PRO A 109 -3.38 -13.62 -15.34
CA PRO A 109 -3.29 -12.39 -14.54
C PRO A 109 -2.19 -11.42 -14.97
N GLU A 110 -1.09 -11.92 -15.52
CA GLU A 110 0.03 -11.13 -16.04
C GLU A 110 -0.38 -10.17 -17.16
N GLN A 111 -1.46 -10.42 -17.90
CA GLN A 111 -1.96 -9.50 -18.92
C GLN A 111 -2.59 -8.22 -18.34
N LYS A 112 -2.96 -8.24 -17.06
CA LYS A 112 -3.65 -7.11 -16.44
C LYS A 112 -2.73 -5.91 -16.34
N PHE A 113 -3.31 -4.74 -16.60
CA PHE A 113 -2.65 -3.45 -16.36
C PHE A 113 -2.54 -3.22 -14.85
N SER A 114 -1.31 -3.20 -14.33
CA SER A 114 -1.06 -3.24 -12.89
C SER A 114 -1.21 -1.89 -12.19
N THR A 115 -0.79 -0.80 -12.82
CA THR A 115 -0.80 0.54 -12.21
C THR A 115 -2.22 1.12 -12.18
N GLY A 116 -2.91 1.11 -13.32
CA GLY A 116 -4.13 1.86 -13.51
C GLY A 116 -3.86 3.29 -14.00
N ASP A 117 -4.88 3.92 -14.52
CA ASP A 117 -4.91 5.30 -14.98
C ASP A 117 -6.30 5.88 -14.75
N ILE A 118 -6.53 7.13 -15.16
CA ILE A 118 -7.81 7.81 -14.97
C ILE A 118 -8.95 7.11 -15.72
N GLU A 119 -8.67 6.45 -16.85
CA GLU A 119 -9.70 5.75 -17.63
C GLU A 119 -10.14 4.44 -16.93
N THR A 120 -9.20 3.77 -16.26
CA THR A 120 -9.45 2.49 -15.59
C THR A 120 -9.86 2.62 -14.12
N LEU A 121 -9.59 3.78 -13.49
CA LEU A 121 -9.83 4.04 -12.07
C LEU A 121 -10.82 5.19 -11.83
N GLY A 122 -11.20 5.96 -12.88
CA GLY A 122 -11.99 7.19 -12.72
C GLY A 122 -13.36 6.98 -12.08
N ASP A 123 -13.94 5.81 -12.26
CA ASP A 123 -15.25 5.44 -11.71
C ASP A 123 -15.14 4.59 -10.43
N ILE A 124 -13.92 4.36 -9.91
CA ILE A 124 -13.75 3.58 -8.69
C ILE A 124 -14.32 4.34 -7.50
N ASP A 125 -15.19 3.69 -6.76
CA ASP A 125 -15.78 4.26 -5.55
C ASP A 125 -15.20 3.62 -4.27
N ARG A 126 -15.53 4.23 -3.15
CA ARG A 126 -15.12 3.75 -1.82
C ARG A 126 -15.64 2.34 -1.54
N THR A 127 -16.81 1.98 -2.05
CA THR A 127 -17.44 0.66 -1.81
C THR A 127 -16.59 -0.44 -2.44
N GLU A 128 -16.12 -0.26 -3.66
CA GLU A 128 -15.25 -1.24 -4.33
C GLU A 128 -13.91 -1.44 -3.60
N LEU A 129 -13.35 -0.38 -3.00
CA LEU A 129 -12.15 -0.48 -2.19
C LEU A 129 -12.40 -1.25 -0.89
N LEU A 130 -13.50 -0.97 -0.21
CA LEU A 130 -13.91 -1.67 1.01
C LEU A 130 -14.18 -3.15 0.73
N ASP A 131 -14.94 -3.48 -0.31
CA ASP A 131 -15.24 -4.85 -0.69
C ASP A 131 -13.96 -5.65 -0.99
N PHE A 132 -13.01 -5.01 -1.68
CA PHE A 132 -11.72 -5.63 -1.96
C PHE A 132 -10.89 -5.81 -0.68
N TYR A 133 -10.85 -4.81 0.18
CA TYR A 133 -10.14 -4.86 1.46
C TYR A 133 -10.69 -5.98 2.34
N ASP A 134 -12.00 -6.02 2.58
CA ASP A 134 -12.66 -7.01 3.41
C ASP A 134 -12.45 -8.45 2.90
N LYS A 135 -12.40 -8.62 1.59
CA LYS A 135 -12.20 -9.92 0.97
C LYS A 135 -10.75 -10.42 1.05
N HIS A 136 -9.78 -9.52 0.99
CA HIS A 136 -8.39 -9.90 0.76
C HIS A 136 -7.43 -9.54 1.90
N TYR A 137 -7.76 -8.55 2.74
CA TYR A 137 -6.91 -8.08 3.83
C TYR A 137 -7.34 -8.72 5.16
N SER A 138 -6.92 -9.95 5.37
CA SER A 138 -7.12 -10.67 6.63
C SER A 138 -5.80 -11.31 7.10
N SER A 139 -5.56 -11.33 8.40
CA SER A 139 -4.28 -11.75 9.00
C SER A 139 -3.84 -13.16 8.61
N ASN A 140 -4.78 -14.08 8.36
CA ASN A 140 -4.49 -15.43 7.89
C ASN A 140 -3.93 -15.52 6.47
N LYS A 141 -3.95 -14.40 5.73
CA LYS A 141 -3.38 -14.27 4.37
C LYS A 141 -2.12 -13.40 4.36
N MET A 142 -1.65 -12.96 5.52
CA MET A 142 -0.54 -12.03 5.66
C MET A 142 0.66 -12.70 6.31
N GLY A 143 1.86 -12.25 5.93
CA GLY A 143 3.11 -12.57 6.59
C GLY A 143 3.70 -11.28 7.17
N LEU A 144 4.14 -11.32 8.43
CA LEU A 144 4.83 -10.22 9.09
C LEU A 144 6.28 -10.61 9.35
N ALA A 145 7.21 -9.72 8.99
CA ALA A 145 8.61 -9.85 9.34
C ALA A 145 9.09 -8.56 10.03
N ILE A 146 9.68 -8.69 11.19
CA ILE A 146 10.24 -7.56 11.95
C ILE A 146 11.73 -7.83 12.21
N LEU A 147 12.58 -6.87 11.89
CA LEU A 147 14.00 -6.88 12.19
C LEU A 147 14.35 -5.68 13.07
N SER A 148 14.92 -5.92 14.23
CA SER A 148 15.32 -4.88 15.17
C SER A 148 16.44 -5.35 16.10
N THR A 149 16.97 -4.42 16.89
CA THR A 149 17.90 -4.71 18.01
C THR A 149 17.18 -5.17 19.28
N HIS A 150 15.87 -5.06 19.35
CA HIS A 150 15.07 -5.55 20.47
C HIS A 150 15.06 -7.09 20.53
N SER A 151 14.76 -7.66 21.72
CA SER A 151 14.65 -9.11 21.88
C SER A 151 13.47 -9.68 21.09
N LEU A 152 13.55 -10.94 20.71
CA LEU A 152 12.45 -11.62 20.01
C LEU A 152 11.15 -11.63 20.84
N ASP A 153 11.25 -11.78 22.15
CA ASP A 153 10.08 -11.76 23.05
C ASP A 153 9.39 -10.38 23.00
N GLN A 154 10.18 -9.30 22.95
CA GLN A 154 9.62 -7.95 22.82
C GLN A 154 8.97 -7.72 21.45
N LEU A 155 9.60 -8.17 20.38
CA LEU A 155 9.04 -8.06 19.03
C LEU A 155 7.75 -8.88 18.89
N GLU A 156 7.71 -10.08 19.46
CA GLU A 156 6.51 -10.92 19.50
C GLU A 156 5.38 -10.26 20.31
N LEU A 157 5.70 -9.62 21.44
CA LEU A 157 4.73 -8.89 22.25
C LEU A 157 4.06 -7.76 21.44
N TRP A 158 4.84 -7.00 20.68
CA TRP A 158 4.31 -5.90 19.86
C TRP A 158 3.54 -6.40 18.61
N ALA A 159 3.87 -7.59 18.10
CA ALA A 159 3.21 -8.17 16.94
C ALA A 159 1.84 -8.82 17.26
N ARG A 160 1.57 -9.10 18.54
CA ARG A 160 0.31 -9.70 19.05
C ARG A 160 -0.74 -8.64 19.39
#